data_48fe4f49931bc3cff7f36c131c85edd1
#
_entry.id   48fe4f49931bc3cff7f36c131c85edd1
#
_cell.length_a   1.000
_cell.length_b   1.000
_cell.length_c   1.000
_cell.angle_alpha   90.00
_cell.angle_beta   90.00
_cell.angle_gamma   90.00
#
_symmetry.space_group_name_H-M   'P 1'
#
loop_
_entity.id
_entity.type
_entity.pdbx_description
1 polymer ?
#
loop_
_entity_poly.entity_id
_entity_poly.type
_entity_poly.pdbx_seq_one_letter_code
_entity_poly.pdbx_strand_id
1 'polypeptide(L)'
;MKTVHFIRHGETEQNAQKVWQGHTDTPLNKKGLEQAKLLSERISSRVTKVYSSDLKRASQTASFLSSSPVLRDNLREINVGDFTGMSVKDTYTSNHEIFQSLQNNSFQFPNGESVKEFKDRVRNELEYIFNQTEEDSETVVVTHGFFIGTAIGLTLGFNTYPFPIGDITNLSLIHI
;
A
#
# COMPACT_ATOMS: atom_id res chain seq x y z
N MET A 1 6.77 19.85 -13.49
CA MET A 1 6.01 18.56 -13.50
C MET A 1 6.12 17.91 -12.13
N LYS A 2 5.01 17.51 -11.54
CA LYS A 2 4.97 16.79 -10.26
C LYS A 2 5.17 15.29 -10.49
N THR A 3 6.00 14.65 -9.65
CA THR A 3 6.19 13.19 -9.70
C THR A 3 5.95 12.57 -8.33
N VAL A 4 5.08 11.57 -8.26
CA VAL A 4 4.81 10.82 -7.03
C VAL A 4 5.21 9.36 -7.20
N HIS A 5 6.10 8.89 -6.35
CA HIS A 5 6.61 7.53 -6.34
C HIS A 5 5.91 6.71 -5.26
N PHE A 6 5.15 5.71 -5.64
CA PHE A 6 4.56 4.78 -4.68
C PHE A 6 5.46 3.58 -4.46
N ILE A 7 5.73 3.28 -3.20
CA ILE A 7 6.61 2.19 -2.77
C ILE A 7 5.84 1.29 -1.83
N ARG A 8 5.77 0.00 -2.13
CA ARG A 8 5.30 -0.99 -1.17
C ARG A 8 6.37 -1.24 -0.12
N HIS A 9 5.98 -1.27 1.16
CA HIS A 9 6.87 -1.58 2.28
C HIS A 9 7.69 -2.86 2.06
N GLY A 10 8.83 -3.01 2.75
CA GLY A 10 9.68 -4.20 2.76
C GLY A 10 8.97 -5.43 3.32
N GLU A 11 9.58 -6.61 3.16
CA GLU A 11 8.99 -7.88 3.59
C GLU A 11 8.78 -7.94 5.11
N THR A 12 7.64 -8.51 5.51
CA THR A 12 7.33 -8.88 6.89
C THR A 12 7.26 -10.40 7.04
N GLU A 13 7.24 -10.91 8.26
CA GLU A 13 7.04 -12.34 8.50
C GLU A 13 5.70 -12.83 7.93
N GLN A 14 4.65 -12.03 8.07
CA GLN A 14 3.33 -12.35 7.52
C GLN A 14 3.31 -12.35 5.99
N ASN A 15 4.15 -11.54 5.31
CA ASN A 15 4.31 -11.65 3.85
C ASN A 15 4.95 -12.99 3.47
N ALA A 16 6.01 -13.41 4.18
CA ALA A 16 6.67 -14.69 3.95
C ALA A 16 5.72 -15.87 4.16
N GLN A 17 4.83 -15.79 5.15
CA GLN A 17 3.80 -16.78 5.46
C GLN A 17 2.57 -16.70 4.53
N LYS A 18 2.45 -15.68 3.67
CA LYS A 18 1.32 -15.43 2.76
C LYS A 18 -0.03 -15.36 3.48
N VAL A 19 -0.07 -14.66 4.61
CA VAL A 19 -1.29 -14.41 5.37
C VAL A 19 -1.73 -12.94 5.27
N TRP A 20 -3.04 -12.71 5.47
CA TRP A 20 -3.62 -11.38 5.50
C TRP A 20 -3.10 -10.58 6.69
N GLN A 21 -2.62 -9.36 6.45
CA GLN A 21 -2.11 -8.48 7.49
C GLN A 21 -3.09 -7.38 7.91
N GLY A 22 -3.77 -6.77 6.94
CA GLY A 22 -4.64 -5.63 7.18
C GLY A 22 -3.95 -4.55 8.02
N HIS A 23 -4.56 -4.17 9.13
CA HIS A 23 -4.04 -3.17 10.06
C HIS A 23 -3.15 -3.73 11.17
N THR A 24 -2.78 -5.03 11.16
CA THR A 24 -1.79 -5.56 12.11
C THR A 24 -0.49 -4.80 12.01
N ASP A 25 0.02 -4.35 13.15
CA ASP A 25 1.21 -3.51 13.22
C ASP A 25 2.51 -4.35 13.27
N THR A 26 2.72 -5.16 12.22
CA THR A 26 3.88 -6.06 12.08
C THR A 26 5.10 -5.28 11.59
N PRO A 27 6.29 -5.46 12.20
CA PRO A 27 7.54 -4.87 11.73
C PRO A 27 8.07 -5.58 10.47
N LEU A 28 9.07 -4.98 9.84
CA LEU A 28 9.87 -5.63 8.81
C LEU A 28 10.61 -6.84 9.40
N ASN A 29 10.75 -7.92 8.60
CA ASN A 29 11.68 -8.99 8.91
C ASN A 29 13.11 -8.62 8.46
N LYS A 30 14.08 -9.51 8.69
CA LYS A 30 15.48 -9.26 8.33
C LYS A 30 15.65 -8.93 6.86
N LYS A 31 14.96 -9.67 5.98
CA LYS A 31 14.98 -9.45 4.53
C LYS A 31 14.34 -8.11 4.17
N GLY A 32 13.24 -7.73 4.81
CA GLY A 32 12.60 -6.43 4.60
C GLY A 32 13.48 -5.25 4.98
N LEU A 33 14.27 -5.37 6.06
CA LEU A 33 15.24 -4.35 6.45
C LEU A 33 16.37 -4.21 5.42
N GLU A 34 16.91 -5.33 4.94
CA GLU A 34 17.93 -5.35 3.87
C GLU A 34 17.37 -4.72 2.57
N GLN A 35 16.14 -5.08 2.20
CA GLN A 35 15.45 -4.50 1.05
C GLN A 35 15.29 -2.99 1.19
N ALA A 36 14.84 -2.48 2.34
CA ALA A 36 14.65 -1.05 2.57
C ALA A 36 15.98 -0.27 2.49
N LYS A 37 17.07 -0.85 2.98
CA LYS A 37 18.42 -0.29 2.85
C LYS A 37 18.84 -0.17 1.38
N LEU A 38 18.71 -1.25 0.60
CA LEU A 38 19.06 -1.24 -0.84
C LEU A 38 18.22 -0.25 -1.64
N LEU A 39 16.95 -0.05 -1.25
CA LEU A 39 16.09 0.95 -1.87
C LEU A 39 16.62 2.37 -1.64
N SER A 40 17.07 2.67 -0.42
CA SER A 40 17.58 4.01 -0.07
C SER A 40 18.80 4.43 -0.92
N GLU A 41 19.58 3.46 -1.40
CA GLU A 41 20.73 3.69 -2.28
C GLU A 41 20.33 4.05 -3.74
N ARG A 42 19.04 3.80 -4.10
CA ARG A 42 18.51 3.98 -5.47
C ARG A 42 17.54 5.15 -5.62
N ILE A 43 17.10 5.71 -4.50
CA ILE A 43 16.14 6.83 -4.53
C ILE A 43 16.88 8.09 -5.01
N SER A 44 16.20 8.83 -5.88
CA SER A 44 16.68 10.08 -6.44
C SER A 44 16.95 11.13 -5.35
N SER A 45 18.04 11.89 -5.50
CA SER A 45 18.33 13.07 -4.68
C SER A 45 17.32 14.21 -4.88
N ARG A 46 16.41 14.09 -5.85
CA ARG A 46 15.35 15.07 -6.13
C ARG A 46 14.11 14.88 -5.25
N VAL A 47 14.08 13.82 -4.45
CA VAL A 47 12.97 13.59 -3.50
C VAL A 47 13.01 14.66 -2.41
N THR A 48 11.99 15.48 -2.36
CA THR A 48 11.84 16.57 -1.39
C THR A 48 10.98 16.21 -0.19
N LYS A 49 10.09 15.20 -0.35
CA LYS A 49 9.13 14.80 0.69
C LYS A 49 8.88 13.31 0.70
N VAL A 50 8.77 12.73 1.90
CA VAL A 50 8.43 11.33 2.11
C VAL A 50 7.20 11.24 2.99
N TYR A 51 6.12 10.67 2.46
CA TYR A 51 4.94 10.26 3.22
C TYR A 51 5.01 8.77 3.49
N SER A 52 4.43 8.32 4.59
CA SER A 52 4.35 6.90 4.92
C SER A 52 3.06 6.56 5.65
N SER A 53 2.53 5.38 5.39
CA SER A 53 1.62 4.75 6.35
C SER A 53 2.30 4.68 7.72
N ASP A 54 1.53 4.90 8.76
CA ASP A 54 1.99 4.85 10.15
C ASP A 54 2.23 3.42 10.67
N LEU A 55 1.77 2.39 9.94
CA LEU A 55 2.05 0.99 10.29
C LEU A 55 3.54 0.69 10.22
N LYS A 56 4.08 -0.01 11.23
CA LYS A 56 5.52 -0.24 11.45
C LYS A 56 6.27 -0.67 10.21
N ARG A 57 5.75 -1.62 9.44
CA ARG A 57 6.40 -2.08 8.21
C ARG A 57 6.64 -0.97 7.18
N ALA A 58 5.70 -0.03 7.06
CA ALA A 58 5.83 1.09 6.15
C ALA A 58 6.70 2.20 6.75
N SER A 59 6.47 2.59 8.01
CA SER A 59 7.27 3.63 8.68
C SER A 59 8.74 3.23 8.83
N GLN A 60 9.04 1.95 9.11
CA GLN A 60 10.40 1.43 9.09
C GLN A 60 11.03 1.49 7.69
N THR A 61 10.28 1.15 6.63
CA THR A 61 10.78 1.30 5.26
C THR A 61 11.09 2.77 4.96
N ALA A 62 10.18 3.68 5.32
CA ALA A 62 10.33 5.12 5.09
C ALA A 62 11.50 5.73 5.87
N SER A 63 11.85 5.22 7.04
CA SER A 63 12.97 5.73 7.85
C SER A 63 14.34 5.55 7.18
N PHE A 64 14.48 4.64 6.21
CA PHE A 64 15.67 4.54 5.37
C PHE A 64 15.72 5.61 4.27
N LEU A 65 14.60 6.24 3.95
CA LEU A 65 14.48 7.24 2.86
C LEU A 65 14.48 8.68 3.40
N SER A 66 14.05 8.88 4.64
CA SER A 66 13.98 10.19 5.29
C SER A 66 14.11 10.04 6.79
N SER A 67 14.80 10.98 7.44
CA SER A 67 14.87 11.07 8.91
C SER A 67 13.56 11.55 9.54
N SER A 68 12.64 12.11 8.76
CA SER A 68 11.38 12.68 9.25
C SER A 68 10.25 12.45 8.24
N PRO A 69 9.85 11.18 7.99
CA PRO A 69 8.74 10.90 7.11
C PRO A 69 7.42 11.40 7.74
N VAL A 70 6.54 11.94 6.92
CA VAL A 70 5.20 12.36 7.36
C VAL A 70 4.31 11.13 7.46
N LEU A 71 3.97 10.71 8.67
CA LEU A 71 3.12 9.54 8.92
C LEU A 71 1.64 9.90 8.74
N ARG A 72 0.91 9.03 8.04
CA ARG A 72 -0.52 9.20 7.73
C ARG A 72 -1.26 7.87 7.81
N ASP A 73 -2.27 7.80 8.62
CA ASP A 73 -3.14 6.63 8.78
C ASP A 73 -3.99 6.35 7.52
N ASN A 74 -4.33 7.38 6.75
CA ASN A 74 -5.00 7.22 5.47
C ASN A 74 -4.18 6.45 4.41
N LEU A 75 -2.87 6.29 4.62
CA LEU A 75 -2.00 5.46 3.77
C LEU A 75 -1.96 3.99 4.20
N ARG A 76 -2.71 3.58 5.23
CA ARG A 76 -2.78 2.18 5.66
C ARG A 76 -3.34 1.27 4.57
N GLU A 77 -2.99 -0.01 4.68
CA GLU A 77 -3.60 -1.09 3.91
C GLU A 77 -5.12 -1.17 4.15
N ILE A 78 -5.84 -1.88 3.29
CA ILE A 78 -7.25 -2.18 3.58
C ILE A 78 -7.36 -2.95 4.91
N ASN A 79 -8.31 -2.54 5.75
CA ASN A 79 -8.61 -3.27 6.97
C ASN A 79 -9.38 -4.54 6.63
N VAL A 80 -8.72 -5.68 6.73
CA VAL A 80 -9.31 -6.98 6.39
C VAL A 80 -10.08 -7.63 7.55
N GLY A 81 -10.21 -6.94 8.69
CA GLY A 81 -10.99 -7.38 9.85
C GLY A 81 -10.66 -8.81 10.27
N ASP A 82 -11.67 -9.67 10.32
CA ASP A 82 -11.57 -11.08 10.76
C ASP A 82 -10.69 -11.96 9.85
N PHE A 83 -10.31 -11.48 8.66
CA PHE A 83 -9.40 -12.22 7.78
C PHE A 83 -7.93 -12.08 8.21
N THR A 84 -7.64 -11.22 9.17
CA THR A 84 -6.28 -11.02 9.70
C THR A 84 -5.68 -12.35 10.19
N GLY A 85 -4.48 -12.68 9.68
CA GLY A 85 -3.78 -13.93 10.01
C GLY A 85 -4.23 -15.16 9.21
N MET A 86 -5.32 -15.08 8.47
CA MET A 86 -5.75 -16.19 7.60
C MET A 86 -4.85 -16.32 6.38
N SER A 87 -4.70 -17.54 5.88
CA SER A 87 -4.01 -17.80 4.61
C SER A 87 -4.73 -17.10 3.46
N VAL A 88 -4.01 -16.30 2.69
CA VAL A 88 -4.56 -15.64 1.50
C VAL A 88 -5.12 -16.67 0.52
N LYS A 89 -4.36 -17.75 0.24
CA LYS A 89 -4.75 -18.81 -0.68
C LYS A 89 -6.05 -19.49 -0.23
N ASP A 90 -6.12 -19.87 1.05
CA ASP A 90 -7.27 -20.64 1.56
C ASP A 90 -8.52 -19.77 1.61
N THR A 91 -8.37 -18.49 1.94
CA THR A 91 -9.48 -17.53 1.90
C THR A 91 -10.06 -17.43 0.49
N TYR A 92 -9.21 -17.38 -0.52
CA TYR A 92 -9.65 -17.31 -1.91
C TYR A 92 -10.27 -18.61 -2.43
N THR A 93 -9.73 -19.76 -2.03
CA THR A 93 -10.25 -21.08 -2.46
C THR A 93 -11.59 -21.42 -1.81
N SER A 94 -11.78 -21.01 -0.56
CA SER A 94 -12.99 -21.34 0.21
C SER A 94 -14.18 -20.41 -0.05
N ASN A 95 -13.95 -19.24 -0.68
CA ASN A 95 -14.95 -18.17 -0.80
C ASN A 95 -14.99 -17.55 -2.20
N HIS A 96 -15.43 -18.34 -3.18
CA HIS A 96 -15.54 -17.85 -4.56
C HIS A 96 -16.46 -16.61 -4.70
N GLU A 97 -17.47 -16.48 -3.84
CA GLU A 97 -18.36 -15.32 -3.76
C GLU A 97 -17.64 -14.03 -3.33
N ILE A 98 -16.54 -14.15 -2.53
CA ILE A 98 -15.73 -13.01 -2.14
C ILE A 98 -15.11 -12.35 -3.36
N PHE A 99 -14.60 -13.12 -4.32
CA PHE A 99 -14.03 -12.59 -5.55
C PHE A 99 -15.02 -11.80 -6.39
N GLN A 100 -16.23 -12.34 -6.54
CA GLN A 100 -17.27 -11.66 -7.32
C GLN A 100 -17.69 -10.35 -6.64
N SER A 101 -17.82 -10.36 -5.32
CA SER A 101 -18.19 -9.15 -4.56
C SER A 101 -17.06 -8.11 -4.50
N LEU A 102 -15.79 -8.54 -4.47
CA LEU A 102 -14.64 -7.64 -4.65
C LEU A 102 -14.68 -6.95 -6.02
N GLN A 103 -14.95 -7.70 -7.09
CA GLN A 103 -15.05 -7.15 -8.45
C GLN A 103 -16.17 -6.12 -8.58
N ASN A 104 -17.28 -6.33 -7.89
CA ASN A 104 -18.43 -5.41 -7.93
C ASN A 104 -18.33 -4.24 -6.93
N ASN A 105 -17.21 -4.09 -6.22
CA ASN A 105 -17.01 -3.11 -5.14
C ASN A 105 -18.03 -3.19 -4.00
N SER A 106 -18.73 -4.30 -3.85
CA SER A 106 -19.76 -4.50 -2.83
C SER A 106 -19.25 -5.26 -1.61
N PHE A 107 -18.01 -5.73 -1.63
CA PHE A 107 -17.46 -6.52 -0.53
C PHE A 107 -17.17 -5.66 0.70
N GLN A 108 -17.63 -6.17 1.82
CA GLN A 108 -17.34 -5.68 3.17
C GLN A 108 -16.55 -6.75 3.92
N PHE A 109 -15.33 -6.45 4.35
CA PHE A 109 -14.59 -7.36 5.23
C PHE A 109 -15.31 -7.43 6.60
N PRO A 110 -15.62 -8.63 7.11
CA PRO A 110 -16.23 -8.76 8.44
C PRO A 110 -15.38 -8.06 9.51
N ASN A 111 -15.96 -7.15 10.26
CA ASN A 111 -15.28 -6.28 11.23
C ASN A 111 -14.09 -5.48 10.64
N GLY A 112 -14.09 -5.27 9.33
CA GLY A 112 -13.07 -4.54 8.58
C GLY A 112 -13.65 -3.41 7.75
N GLU A 113 -12.94 -3.04 6.69
CA GLU A 113 -13.27 -1.95 5.77
C GLU A 113 -14.03 -2.47 4.55
N SER A 114 -15.00 -1.75 4.03
CA SER A 114 -15.58 -2.07 2.73
C SER A 114 -14.64 -1.64 1.61
N VAL A 115 -14.75 -2.31 0.46
CA VAL A 115 -14.00 -1.92 -0.75
C VAL A 115 -14.32 -0.48 -1.15
N LYS A 116 -15.57 -0.04 -0.97
CA LYS A 116 -15.99 1.32 -1.29
C LYS A 116 -15.30 2.35 -0.38
N GLU A 117 -15.36 2.16 0.94
CA GLU A 117 -14.70 3.05 1.93
C GLU A 117 -13.20 3.14 1.66
N PHE A 118 -12.56 1.99 1.41
CA PHE A 118 -11.15 1.94 1.07
C PHE A 118 -10.83 2.74 -0.19
N LYS A 119 -11.59 2.57 -1.28
CA LYS A 119 -11.40 3.33 -2.53
C LYS A 119 -11.58 4.84 -2.33
N ASP A 120 -12.58 5.24 -1.55
CA ASP A 120 -12.82 6.65 -1.26
C ASP A 120 -11.68 7.24 -0.41
N ARG A 121 -11.15 6.49 0.57
CA ARG A 121 -9.97 6.87 1.35
C ARG A 121 -8.72 7.01 0.48
N VAL A 122 -8.47 6.05 -0.41
CA VAL A 122 -7.34 6.11 -1.36
C VAL A 122 -7.46 7.34 -2.27
N ARG A 123 -8.64 7.60 -2.84
CA ARG A 123 -8.86 8.78 -3.72
C ARG A 123 -8.56 10.07 -2.99
N ASN A 124 -9.12 10.26 -1.81
CA ASN A 124 -8.93 11.48 -1.02
C ASN A 124 -7.46 11.68 -0.66
N GLU A 125 -6.76 10.60 -0.36
CA GLU A 125 -5.33 10.66 -0.01
C GLU A 125 -4.45 10.95 -1.22
N LEU A 126 -4.76 10.41 -2.40
CA LEU A 126 -4.08 10.75 -3.65
C LEU A 126 -4.23 12.24 -3.97
N GLU A 127 -5.43 12.78 -3.89
CA GLU A 127 -5.71 14.21 -4.10
C GLU A 127 -4.92 15.08 -3.10
N TYR A 128 -4.91 14.70 -1.82
CA TYR A 128 -4.14 15.40 -0.80
C TYR A 128 -2.63 15.42 -1.14
N ILE A 129 -2.03 14.26 -1.40
CA ILE A 129 -0.60 14.16 -1.68
C ILE A 129 -0.23 14.92 -2.94
N PHE A 130 -1.02 14.80 -4.01
CA PHE A 130 -0.78 15.52 -5.26
C PHE A 130 -0.82 17.04 -5.06
N ASN A 131 -1.78 17.54 -4.27
CA ASN A 131 -1.88 18.97 -3.95
C ASN A 131 -0.72 19.47 -3.07
N GLN A 132 -0.15 18.60 -2.24
CA GLN A 132 1.01 18.93 -1.38
C GLN A 132 2.36 18.75 -2.09
N THR A 133 2.40 18.14 -3.26
CA THR A 133 3.62 17.97 -4.05
C THR A 133 3.89 19.27 -4.83
N GLU A 134 5.09 19.83 -4.67
CA GLU A 134 5.49 21.05 -5.35
C GLU A 134 5.79 20.82 -6.83
N GLU A 135 5.72 21.87 -7.64
CA GLU A 135 6.14 21.78 -9.04
C GLU A 135 7.63 21.46 -9.14
N ASP A 136 7.98 20.67 -10.14
CA ASP A 136 9.34 20.21 -10.44
C ASP A 136 10.02 19.46 -9.27
N SER A 137 9.22 18.84 -8.38
CA SER A 137 9.69 18.04 -7.26
C SER A 137 9.26 16.57 -7.37
N GLU A 138 9.93 15.72 -6.60
CA GLU A 138 9.60 14.31 -6.44
C GLU A 138 9.17 14.03 -5.00
N THR A 139 8.02 13.38 -4.85
CA THR A 139 7.47 12.94 -3.55
C THR A 139 7.45 11.42 -3.51
N VAL A 140 7.86 10.84 -2.39
CA VAL A 140 7.78 9.38 -2.13
C VAL A 140 6.64 9.09 -1.18
N VAL A 141 5.90 8.02 -1.46
CA VAL A 141 4.80 7.50 -0.63
C VAL A 141 5.05 6.04 -0.33
N VAL A 142 5.37 5.72 0.93
CA VAL A 142 5.55 4.34 1.37
C VAL A 142 4.22 3.82 1.93
N THR A 143 3.69 2.79 1.28
CA THR A 143 2.37 2.24 1.59
C THR A 143 2.31 0.73 1.33
N HIS A 144 1.19 0.18 0.91
CA HIS A 144 0.85 -1.24 0.89
C HIS A 144 0.38 -1.71 -0.49
N GLY A 145 0.29 -3.02 -0.68
CA GLY A 145 -0.03 -3.62 -1.96
C GLY A 145 -1.41 -3.23 -2.50
N PHE A 146 -2.46 -3.40 -1.69
CA PHE A 146 -3.82 -3.05 -2.11
C PHE A 146 -4.00 -1.55 -2.30
N PHE A 147 -3.36 -0.73 -1.46
CA PHE A 147 -3.38 0.73 -1.62
C PHE A 147 -2.82 1.13 -2.99
N ILE A 148 -1.63 0.64 -3.34
CA ILE A 148 -0.98 0.96 -4.62
C ILE A 148 -1.82 0.46 -5.79
N GLY A 149 -2.31 -0.79 -5.73
CA GLY A 149 -3.19 -1.34 -6.75
C GLY A 149 -4.43 -0.49 -6.98
N THR A 150 -5.06 -0.04 -5.89
CA THR A 150 -6.22 0.83 -5.95
C THR A 150 -5.88 2.21 -6.52
N ALA A 151 -4.75 2.80 -6.11
CA ALA A 151 -4.25 4.07 -6.64
C ALA A 151 -4.07 4.03 -8.16
N ILE A 152 -3.40 2.99 -8.67
CA ILE A 152 -3.21 2.78 -10.11
C ILE A 152 -4.56 2.64 -10.82
N GLY A 153 -5.45 1.80 -10.28
CA GLY A 153 -6.77 1.59 -10.86
C GLY A 153 -7.59 2.87 -10.97
N LEU A 154 -7.60 3.70 -9.92
CA LEU A 154 -8.28 4.98 -9.91
C LEU A 154 -7.68 5.96 -10.93
N THR A 155 -6.35 6.01 -11.04
CA THR A 155 -5.64 6.89 -11.98
C THR A 155 -5.91 6.50 -13.44
N LEU A 156 -5.99 5.19 -13.72
CA LEU A 156 -6.27 4.66 -15.06
C LEU A 156 -7.79 4.59 -15.40
N GLY A 157 -8.65 4.99 -14.47
CA GLY A 157 -10.11 4.99 -14.67
C GLY A 157 -10.77 3.61 -14.58
N PHE A 158 -10.12 2.62 -13.96
CA PHE A 158 -10.73 1.32 -13.71
C PHE A 158 -11.72 1.38 -12.54
N ASN A 159 -12.93 0.86 -12.78
CA ASN A 159 -14.00 0.84 -11.77
C ASN A 159 -14.12 -0.49 -11.02
N THR A 160 -13.49 -1.55 -11.51
CA THR A 160 -13.55 -2.90 -10.93
C THR A 160 -12.32 -3.21 -10.09
N TYR A 161 -12.49 -4.08 -9.09
CA TYR A 161 -11.44 -4.59 -8.21
C TYR A 161 -11.48 -6.14 -8.21
N PRO A 162 -10.36 -6.90 -8.13
CA PRO A 162 -8.97 -6.41 -8.17
C PRO A 162 -8.62 -5.87 -9.55
N PHE A 163 -7.77 -4.84 -9.57
CA PHE A 163 -7.27 -4.29 -10.84
C PHE A 163 -6.35 -5.30 -11.52
N PRO A 164 -6.38 -5.42 -12.86
CA PRO A 164 -5.56 -6.40 -13.60
C PRO A 164 -4.10 -5.93 -13.76
N ILE A 165 -3.45 -5.61 -12.65
CA ILE A 165 -2.08 -5.05 -12.61
C ILE A 165 -1.05 -6.01 -12.01
N GLY A 166 -1.35 -7.31 -11.97
CA GLY A 166 -0.43 -8.32 -11.43
C GLY A 166 -0.10 -8.15 -9.94
N ASP A 167 0.86 -8.93 -9.48
CA ASP A 167 1.30 -8.86 -8.09
C ASP A 167 2.27 -7.68 -7.86
N ILE A 168 1.88 -6.76 -7.00
CA ILE A 168 2.78 -5.72 -6.52
C ILE A 168 3.68 -6.33 -5.44
N THR A 169 4.90 -6.67 -5.81
CA THR A 169 5.88 -7.25 -4.87
C THR A 169 6.38 -6.21 -3.86
N ASN A 170 6.97 -6.68 -2.75
CA ASN A 170 7.60 -5.78 -1.79
C ASN A 170 8.66 -4.92 -2.48
N LEU A 171 8.68 -3.64 -2.17
CA LEU A 171 9.52 -2.60 -2.77
C LEU A 171 9.31 -2.38 -4.29
N SER A 172 8.16 -2.75 -4.83
CA SER A 172 7.75 -2.25 -6.15
C SER A 172 7.71 -0.72 -6.11
N LEU A 173 8.35 -0.09 -7.08
CA LEU A 173 8.35 1.35 -7.29
C LEU A 173 7.46 1.67 -8.49
N ILE A 174 6.46 2.49 -8.29
CA ILE A 174 5.50 2.88 -9.33
C ILE A 174 5.44 4.40 -9.39
N HIS A 175 5.59 4.94 -10.59
CA HIS A 175 5.48 6.37 -10.86
C HIS A 175 4.06 6.69 -11.35
N ILE A 176 3.45 7.69 -10.77
CA ILE A 176 2.16 8.23 -11.19
C ILE A 176 2.27 9.74 -11.36
#